data_052cef4b9095c5516dcd5bab5a6ec5a6
#
_entry.id   052cef4b9095c5516dcd5bab5a6ec5a6
#
_cell.length_a   1.000
_cell.length_b   1.000
_cell.length_c   1.000
_cell.angle_alpha   90.00
_cell.angle_beta   90.00
_cell.angle_gamma   90.00
#
_symmetry.space_group_name_H-M   'P 1'
#
loop_
_entity.id
_entity.type
_entity.pdbx_description
1 polymer ?
#
loop_
_entity_poly.entity_id
_entity_poly.type
_entity_poly.pdbx_seq_one_letter_code
_entity_poly.pdbx_strand_id
1 'polypeptide(L)'
;MPLVGIVMGSESDANSMKPALQALEQLSIEYEVSIISAHRTPEKAREYGRNAQKRGIEVIIAGAGMAAHLPGVLASWTTIPVIGVPLSSSDLKGVDALLSIVQMPGGVPVACVGIGEAKNAAYLAAEILGLKHDKIKKSYENYRQELASG
;
A
#
# COMPACT_ATOMS: atom_id res chain seq x y z
N MET A 1 13.50 -9.11 8.27
CA MET A 1 13.01 -9.07 6.88
C MET A 1 11.74 -8.24 6.82
N PRO A 2 11.62 -7.26 5.93
CA PRO A 2 10.39 -6.49 5.82
C PRO A 2 9.23 -7.37 5.35
N LEU A 3 8.07 -7.17 5.97
CA LEU A 3 6.82 -7.85 5.60
C LEU A 3 5.96 -7.00 4.66
N VAL A 4 6.14 -5.68 4.71
CA VAL A 4 5.37 -4.74 3.90
C VAL A 4 6.31 -3.97 2.98
N GLY A 5 5.98 -3.93 1.71
CA GLY A 5 6.63 -3.06 0.75
C GLY A 5 5.78 -1.83 0.50
N ILE A 6 6.31 -0.64 0.76
CA ILE A 6 5.64 0.61 0.43
C ILE A 6 6.27 1.16 -0.83
N VAL A 7 5.45 1.33 -1.85
CA VAL A 7 5.90 1.82 -3.16
C VAL A 7 5.11 3.09 -3.50
N MET A 8 5.82 4.10 -3.94
CA MET A 8 5.20 5.36 -4.39
C MET A 8 5.81 5.81 -5.71
N GLY A 9 5.03 6.50 -6.52
CA GLY A 9 5.44 6.85 -7.89
C GLY A 9 6.43 8.01 -7.98
N SER A 10 6.57 8.81 -6.93
CA SER A 10 7.41 9.98 -6.92
C SER A 10 7.81 10.35 -5.49
N GLU A 11 8.97 10.99 -5.34
CA GLU A 11 9.39 11.53 -4.04
C GLU A 11 8.39 12.58 -3.50
N SER A 12 7.69 13.27 -4.39
CA SER A 12 6.66 14.22 -3.98
C SER A 12 5.51 13.58 -3.22
N ASP A 13 5.34 12.26 -3.34
CA ASP A 13 4.30 11.51 -2.63
C ASP A 13 4.72 11.13 -1.20
N ALA A 14 5.97 11.31 -0.84
CA ALA A 14 6.51 10.85 0.44
C ALA A 14 5.76 11.41 1.65
N ASN A 15 5.43 12.71 1.64
CA ASN A 15 4.69 13.31 2.74
C ASN A 15 3.30 12.71 2.90
N SER A 16 2.62 12.43 1.80
CA SER A 16 1.28 11.83 1.82
C SER A 16 1.30 10.38 2.30
N MET A 17 2.40 9.68 2.07
CA MET A 17 2.57 8.28 2.47
C MET A 17 3.15 8.12 3.88
N LYS A 18 3.70 9.18 4.45
CA LYS A 18 4.31 9.14 5.79
C LYS A 18 3.39 8.57 6.88
N PRO A 19 2.08 8.88 6.92
CA PRO A 19 1.20 8.28 7.92
C PRO A 19 1.15 6.75 7.87
N ALA A 20 1.35 6.14 6.70
CA ALA A 20 1.42 4.68 6.60
C ALA A 20 2.68 4.14 7.30
N LEU A 21 3.83 4.80 7.08
CA LEU A 21 5.08 4.42 7.73
C LEU A 21 4.95 4.50 9.25
N GLN A 22 4.40 5.61 9.73
CA GLN A 22 4.20 5.83 11.18
C GLN A 22 3.28 4.77 11.80
N ALA A 23 2.20 4.41 11.12
CA ALA A 23 1.29 3.38 11.61
C ALA A 23 1.96 2.00 11.66
N LEU A 24 2.76 1.64 10.64
CA LEU A 24 3.50 0.39 10.64
C LEU A 24 4.52 0.35 11.79
N GLU A 25 5.23 1.45 12.01
CA GLU A 25 6.19 1.56 13.12
C GLU A 25 5.49 1.39 14.48
N GLN A 26 4.35 2.04 14.65
CA GLN A 26 3.54 1.93 15.86
C GLN A 26 3.12 0.48 16.14
N LEU A 27 2.82 -0.27 15.09
CA LEU A 27 2.42 -1.67 15.21
C LEU A 27 3.60 -2.66 15.19
N SER A 28 4.84 -2.15 15.16
CA SER A 28 6.08 -2.93 15.11
C SER A 28 6.14 -3.85 13.88
N ILE A 29 5.67 -3.37 12.76
CA ILE A 29 5.72 -4.08 11.49
C ILE A 29 6.90 -3.55 10.66
N GLU A 30 7.82 -4.43 10.28
CA GLU A 30 8.94 -4.05 9.43
C GLU A 30 8.48 -3.79 8.00
N TYR A 31 8.98 -2.73 7.41
CA TYR A 31 8.65 -2.33 6.05
C TYR A 31 9.88 -1.81 5.30
N GLU A 32 9.79 -1.77 4.00
CA GLU A 32 10.74 -1.07 3.13
C GLU A 32 10.00 -0.05 2.29
N VAL A 33 10.70 0.97 1.79
CA VAL A 33 10.14 2.02 0.94
C VAL A 33 10.90 2.04 -0.38
N SER A 34 10.17 2.09 -1.49
CA SER A 34 10.73 2.22 -2.83
C SER A 34 9.97 3.28 -3.63
N ILE A 35 10.70 4.06 -4.41
CA ILE A 35 10.10 5.02 -5.32
C ILE A 35 10.21 4.43 -6.72
N ILE A 36 9.06 4.09 -7.30
CA ILE A 36 8.97 3.44 -8.61
C ILE A 36 7.80 4.04 -9.37
N SER A 37 8.09 4.63 -10.53
CA SER A 37 7.05 5.14 -11.41
C SER A 37 6.64 4.06 -12.41
N ALA A 38 5.37 3.68 -12.43
CA ALA A 38 4.86 2.70 -13.38
C ALA A 38 5.05 3.16 -14.83
N HIS A 39 4.93 4.46 -15.08
CA HIS A 39 5.03 5.02 -16.43
C HIS A 39 6.46 5.35 -16.85
N ARG A 40 7.29 5.82 -15.91
CA ARG A 40 8.66 6.26 -16.23
C ARG A 40 9.69 5.14 -16.08
N THR A 41 9.44 4.20 -15.15
CA THR A 41 10.33 3.07 -14.88
C THR A 41 9.57 1.75 -14.83
N PRO A 42 8.91 1.36 -15.95
CA PRO A 42 8.04 0.17 -15.97
C PRO A 42 8.77 -1.13 -15.63
N GLU A 43 10.04 -1.26 -16.04
CA GLU A 43 10.83 -2.45 -15.71
C GLU A 43 11.08 -2.60 -14.21
N LYS A 44 11.31 -1.49 -13.50
CA LYS A 44 11.47 -1.51 -12.04
C LYS A 44 10.19 -1.97 -11.35
N ALA A 45 9.02 -1.51 -11.84
CA ALA A 45 7.74 -1.92 -11.31
C ALA A 45 7.53 -3.43 -11.51
N ARG A 46 7.85 -3.93 -12.70
CA ARG A 46 7.77 -5.36 -13.00
C ARG A 46 8.66 -6.19 -12.09
N GLU A 47 9.92 -5.81 -11.96
CA GLU A 47 10.87 -6.52 -11.10
C GLU A 47 10.45 -6.49 -9.64
N TYR A 48 9.96 -5.35 -9.16
CA TYR A 48 9.50 -5.24 -7.78
C TYR A 48 8.37 -6.24 -7.51
N GLY A 49 7.34 -6.23 -8.35
CA GLY A 49 6.21 -7.14 -8.19
C GLY A 49 6.63 -8.61 -8.25
N ARG A 50 7.46 -8.97 -9.22
CA ARG A 50 7.91 -10.36 -9.41
C ARG A 50 8.77 -10.88 -8.27
N ASN A 51 9.55 -10.03 -7.63
CA ASN A 51 10.52 -10.46 -6.63
C ASN A 51 10.09 -10.20 -5.19
N ALA A 52 9.03 -9.43 -4.97
CA ALA A 52 8.59 -9.04 -3.62
C ALA A 52 8.37 -10.26 -2.72
N GLN A 53 7.62 -11.23 -3.17
CA GLN A 53 7.33 -12.43 -2.37
C GLN A 53 8.59 -13.23 -2.02
N LYS A 54 9.53 -13.34 -2.94
CA LYS A 54 10.79 -14.04 -2.70
C LYS A 54 11.64 -13.36 -1.62
N ARG A 55 11.49 -12.04 -1.49
CA ARG A 55 12.20 -11.26 -0.47
C ARG A 55 11.48 -11.22 0.87
N GLY A 56 10.38 -11.95 1.01
CA GLY A 56 9.62 -12.04 2.26
C GLY A 56 8.51 -11.02 2.42
N ILE A 57 8.25 -10.18 1.42
CA ILE A 57 7.16 -9.22 1.46
C ILE A 57 5.84 -9.98 1.30
N GLU A 58 4.88 -9.70 2.19
CA GLU A 58 3.58 -10.36 2.22
C GLU A 58 2.44 -9.43 1.80
N VAL A 59 2.65 -8.12 1.87
CA VAL A 59 1.68 -7.10 1.43
C VAL A 59 2.43 -5.94 0.79
N ILE A 60 1.90 -5.41 -0.31
CA ILE A 60 2.42 -4.19 -0.94
C ILE A 60 1.40 -3.07 -0.72
N ILE A 61 1.86 -1.92 -0.24
CA ILE A 61 1.07 -0.69 -0.20
C ILE A 61 1.62 0.23 -1.28
N ALA A 62 0.79 0.61 -2.24
CA ALA A 62 1.21 1.44 -3.36
C ALA A 62 0.42 2.73 -3.42
N GLY A 63 1.11 3.87 -3.29
CA GLY A 63 0.50 5.19 -3.39
C GLY A 63 0.77 5.82 -4.75
N ALA A 64 -0.26 6.38 -5.36
CA ALA A 64 -0.13 7.04 -6.66
C ALA A 64 -1.24 8.08 -6.85
N GLY A 65 -0.89 9.15 -7.57
CA GLY A 65 -1.84 10.20 -7.95
C GLY A 65 -2.15 10.19 -9.44
N MET A 66 -3.07 11.03 -9.84
CA MET A 66 -3.50 11.22 -11.24
C MET A 66 -3.96 9.88 -11.85
N ALA A 67 -3.42 9.50 -13.01
CA ALA A 67 -3.62 8.16 -13.60
C ALA A 67 -2.83 7.14 -12.79
N ALA A 68 -3.36 6.77 -11.65
CA ALA A 68 -2.68 6.00 -10.61
C ALA A 68 -2.59 4.52 -10.96
N HIS A 69 -1.77 4.18 -11.96
CA HIS A 69 -1.65 2.83 -12.50
C HIS A 69 -0.73 1.92 -11.66
N LEU A 70 0.12 2.50 -10.81
CA LEU A 70 1.14 1.75 -10.08
C LEU A 70 0.57 0.57 -9.27
N PRO A 71 -0.50 0.72 -8.46
CA PRO A 71 -1.03 -0.42 -7.73
C PRO A 71 -1.47 -1.57 -8.64
N GLY A 72 -2.20 -1.27 -9.71
CA GLY A 72 -2.65 -2.28 -10.68
C GLY A 72 -1.51 -2.93 -11.43
N VAL A 73 -0.48 -2.14 -11.79
CA VAL A 73 0.71 -2.66 -12.45
C VAL A 73 1.44 -3.65 -11.53
N LEU A 74 1.64 -3.30 -10.27
CA LEU A 74 2.26 -4.20 -9.30
C LEU A 74 1.43 -5.47 -9.10
N ALA A 75 0.11 -5.32 -8.97
CA ALA A 75 -0.80 -6.46 -8.80
C ALA A 75 -0.73 -7.42 -9.99
N SER A 76 -0.47 -6.92 -11.20
CA SER A 76 -0.33 -7.77 -12.39
C SER A 76 0.92 -8.67 -12.36
N TRP A 77 1.90 -8.34 -11.53
CA TRP A 77 3.17 -9.07 -11.45
C TRP A 77 3.31 -9.94 -10.19
N THR A 78 2.32 -9.92 -9.30
CA THR A 78 2.39 -10.68 -8.05
C THR A 78 1.03 -11.19 -7.63
N THR A 79 1.00 -12.22 -6.81
CA THR A 79 -0.23 -12.72 -6.18
C THR A 79 -0.34 -12.35 -4.71
N ILE A 80 0.65 -11.63 -4.16
CA ILE A 80 0.49 -11.10 -2.81
C ILE A 80 -0.46 -9.89 -2.84
N PRO A 81 -1.17 -9.62 -1.73
CA PRO A 81 -2.11 -8.50 -1.70
C PRO A 81 -1.46 -7.15 -1.99
N VAL A 82 -2.12 -6.35 -2.83
CA VAL A 82 -1.73 -4.97 -3.12
C VAL A 82 -2.83 -4.05 -2.64
N ILE A 83 -2.47 -3.08 -1.81
CA ILE A 83 -3.36 -2.06 -1.28
C ILE A 83 -2.98 -0.73 -1.94
N GLY A 84 -3.92 -0.15 -2.69
CA GLY A 84 -3.72 1.13 -3.35
C GLY A 84 -4.14 2.30 -2.47
N VAL A 85 -3.34 3.36 -2.47
CA VAL A 85 -3.65 4.62 -1.81
C VAL A 85 -3.80 5.68 -2.88
N PRO A 86 -5.03 6.15 -3.15
CA PRO A 86 -5.22 7.25 -4.11
C PRO A 86 -4.76 8.56 -3.50
N LEU A 87 -3.86 9.25 -4.20
CA LEU A 87 -3.29 10.51 -3.73
C LEU A 87 -3.88 11.69 -4.48
N SER A 88 -4.18 12.76 -3.74
CA SER A 88 -4.71 13.99 -4.29
C SER A 88 -3.58 14.86 -4.79
N SER A 89 -3.28 14.79 -6.10
CA SER A 89 -2.16 15.52 -6.70
C SER A 89 -2.54 16.27 -7.97
N SER A 90 -3.84 16.41 -8.25
CA SER A 90 -4.33 17.06 -9.45
C SER A 90 -5.56 17.90 -9.16
N ASP A 91 -6.08 18.57 -10.20
CA ASP A 91 -7.31 19.37 -10.10
C ASP A 91 -8.54 18.54 -9.72
N LEU A 92 -8.49 17.22 -9.94
CA LEU A 92 -9.59 16.30 -9.60
C LEU A 92 -9.52 15.82 -8.15
N LYS A 93 -8.56 16.31 -7.38
CA LYS A 93 -8.46 16.10 -5.92
C LYS A 93 -8.49 14.63 -5.50
N GLY A 94 -7.86 13.77 -6.29
CA GLY A 94 -7.73 12.34 -5.98
C GLY A 94 -8.84 11.46 -6.53
N VAL A 95 -9.90 12.01 -7.09
CA VAL A 95 -10.98 11.20 -7.69
C VAL A 95 -10.46 10.41 -8.88
N ASP A 96 -9.60 11.03 -9.69
CA ASP A 96 -8.91 10.37 -10.80
C ASP A 96 -8.08 9.19 -10.33
N ALA A 97 -7.29 9.38 -9.27
CA ALA A 97 -6.49 8.31 -8.68
C ALA A 97 -7.35 7.20 -8.10
N LEU A 98 -8.42 7.56 -7.38
CA LEU A 98 -9.36 6.58 -6.81
C LEU A 98 -9.93 5.68 -7.90
N LEU A 99 -10.45 6.26 -8.97
CA LEU A 99 -11.06 5.49 -10.06
C LEU A 99 -10.01 4.64 -10.80
N SER A 100 -8.80 5.15 -10.97
CA SER A 100 -7.70 4.40 -11.62
C SER A 100 -7.28 3.18 -10.79
N ILE A 101 -7.34 3.27 -9.47
CA ILE A 101 -6.93 2.19 -8.59
C ILE A 101 -8.05 1.16 -8.39
N VAL A 102 -9.28 1.62 -8.17
CA VAL A 102 -10.38 0.75 -7.74
C VAL A 102 -11.01 -0.04 -8.88
N GLN A 103 -11.00 0.49 -10.12
CA GLN A 103 -11.67 -0.13 -11.27
C GLN A 103 -10.77 -1.16 -11.95
N MET A 104 -10.42 -2.22 -11.22
CA MET A 104 -9.59 -3.29 -11.74
C MET A 104 -10.42 -4.35 -12.46
N PRO A 105 -9.85 -5.02 -13.50
CA PRO A 105 -10.55 -6.08 -14.22
C PRO A 105 -10.71 -7.33 -13.35
N GLY A 106 -11.67 -8.17 -13.70
CA GLY A 106 -11.86 -9.45 -13.04
C GLY A 106 -10.60 -10.31 -13.13
N GLY A 107 -10.19 -10.86 -12.00
CA GLY A 107 -9.00 -11.73 -11.90
C GLY A 107 -7.76 -11.06 -11.32
N VAL A 108 -7.64 -9.73 -11.38
CA VAL A 108 -6.49 -8.99 -10.83
C VAL A 108 -7.01 -7.87 -9.92
N PRO A 109 -7.38 -8.19 -8.68
CA PRO A 109 -7.94 -7.20 -7.76
C PRO A 109 -6.84 -6.37 -7.09
N VAL A 110 -7.22 -5.14 -6.70
CA VAL A 110 -6.43 -4.27 -5.83
C VAL A 110 -7.36 -3.78 -4.73
N ALA A 111 -6.94 -3.91 -3.47
CA ALA A 111 -7.67 -3.29 -2.37
C ALA A 111 -7.41 -1.78 -2.41
N CYS A 112 -8.44 -0.96 -2.18
CA CYS A 112 -8.29 0.49 -2.23
C CYS A 112 -8.83 1.12 -0.96
N VAL A 113 -8.04 2.02 -0.36
CA VAL A 113 -8.49 2.83 0.77
C VAL A 113 -8.98 4.20 0.28
N GLY A 114 -9.50 5.01 1.17
CA GLY A 114 -9.98 6.35 0.82
C GLY A 114 -8.87 7.27 0.29
N ILE A 115 -9.27 8.35 -0.35
CA ILE A 115 -8.33 9.34 -0.89
C ILE A 115 -7.46 9.90 0.23
N GLY A 116 -6.15 9.79 0.08
CA GLY A 116 -5.18 10.26 1.08
C GLY A 116 -5.06 9.39 2.32
N GLU A 117 -5.78 8.28 2.40
CA GLU A 117 -5.84 7.45 3.61
C GLU A 117 -4.70 6.42 3.70
N ALA A 118 -3.45 6.90 3.60
CA ALA A 118 -2.27 6.06 3.70
C ALA A 118 -2.24 5.28 5.03
N LYS A 119 -2.69 5.91 6.11
CA LYS A 119 -2.76 5.29 7.44
C LYS A 119 -3.64 4.04 7.42
N ASN A 120 -4.81 4.12 6.78
CA ASN A 120 -5.71 2.97 6.65
C ASN A 120 -5.12 1.84 5.81
N ALA A 121 -4.27 2.15 4.85
CA ALA A 121 -3.55 1.12 4.12
C ALA A 121 -2.64 0.30 5.05
N ALA A 122 -1.95 0.97 5.99
CA ALA A 122 -1.14 0.29 6.98
C ALA A 122 -1.98 -0.60 7.91
N TYR A 123 -3.13 -0.11 8.35
CA TYR A 123 -4.03 -0.91 9.20
C TYR A 123 -4.63 -2.10 8.45
N LEU A 124 -4.99 -1.92 7.18
CA LEU A 124 -5.46 -3.04 6.37
C LEU A 124 -4.35 -4.08 6.17
N ALA A 125 -3.11 -3.63 5.94
CA ALA A 125 -1.97 -4.52 5.87
C ALA A 125 -1.78 -5.30 7.19
N ALA A 126 -1.95 -4.63 8.33
CA ALA A 126 -1.88 -5.27 9.65
C ALA A 126 -2.97 -6.34 9.82
N GLU A 127 -4.18 -6.07 9.36
CA GLU A 127 -5.27 -7.07 9.39
C GLU A 127 -4.91 -8.30 8.54
N ILE A 128 -4.38 -8.10 7.35
CA ILE A 128 -3.97 -9.19 6.46
C ILE A 128 -2.84 -10.00 7.11
N LEU A 129 -1.80 -9.31 7.58
CA LEU A 129 -0.65 -9.95 8.22
C LEU A 129 -1.04 -10.67 9.52
N GLY A 130 -2.03 -10.15 10.22
CA GLY A 130 -2.55 -10.75 11.45
C GLY A 130 -3.18 -12.11 11.25
N LEU A 131 -3.55 -12.47 10.03
CA LEU A 131 -4.05 -13.82 9.73
C LEU A 131 -2.96 -14.88 9.90
N LYS A 132 -1.70 -14.48 9.79
CA LYS A 132 -0.53 -15.37 9.86
C LYS A 132 0.36 -15.06 11.06
N HIS A 133 0.43 -13.80 11.48
CA HIS A 133 1.34 -13.33 12.52
C HIS A 133 0.58 -12.90 13.78
N ASP A 134 0.59 -13.74 14.81
CA ASP A 134 -0.15 -13.49 16.05
C ASP A 134 0.24 -12.19 16.75
N LYS A 135 1.53 -11.84 16.73
CA LYS A 135 1.99 -10.59 17.35
C LYS A 135 1.40 -9.36 16.67
N ILE A 136 1.31 -9.39 15.35
CA ILE A 136 0.73 -8.28 14.58
C ILE A 136 -0.77 -8.20 14.85
N LYS A 137 -1.45 -9.34 14.85
CA LYS A 137 -2.87 -9.41 15.17
C LYS A 137 -3.15 -8.76 16.52
N LYS A 138 -2.38 -9.14 17.54
CA LYS A 138 -2.55 -8.62 18.89
C LYS A 138 -2.27 -7.11 18.96
N SER A 139 -1.21 -6.67 18.30
CA SER A 139 -0.83 -5.26 18.23
C SER A 139 -1.95 -4.42 17.63
N TYR A 140 -2.53 -4.88 16.54
CA TYR A 140 -3.63 -4.18 15.88
C TYR A 140 -4.92 -4.23 16.72
N GLU A 141 -5.23 -5.36 17.34
CA GLU A 141 -6.37 -5.47 18.25
C GLU A 141 -6.28 -4.47 19.42
N ASN A 142 -5.08 -4.33 20.00
CA ASN A 142 -4.82 -3.34 21.05
C ASN A 142 -5.07 -1.92 20.54
N TYR A 143 -4.60 -1.60 19.33
CA TYR A 143 -4.86 -0.30 18.72
C TYR A 143 -6.37 -0.06 18.57
N ARG A 144 -7.11 -1.05 18.11
CA ARG A 144 -8.57 -0.94 17.94
C ARG A 144 -9.28 -0.71 19.27
N GLN A 145 -8.80 -1.33 20.34
CA GLN A 145 -9.35 -1.09 21.70
C GLN A 145 -9.07 0.33 22.17
N GLU A 146 -7.87 0.83 21.97
CA GLU A 146 -7.54 2.22 22.30
C GLU A 146 -8.41 3.21 21.53
N LEU A 147 -8.61 2.94 20.25
CA LEU A 147 -9.45 3.77 19.38
C LEU A 147 -10.90 3.80 19.89
N ALA A 148 -11.43 2.66 20.33
CA ALA A 148 -12.81 2.55 20.83
C ALA A 148 -13.02 3.20 22.20
N SER A 149 -11.98 3.27 23.02
CA SER A 149 -12.08 3.83 24.38
C SER A 149 -11.82 5.33 24.43
N GLY A 150 -11.43 5.90 23.33
CA GLY A 150 -11.01 7.26 23.31
C GLY A 150 -11.68 8.25 22.59
#